data_411027d4010705515718e67ce3bf6905
#
_entry.id   411027d4010705515718e67ce3bf6905
#
_cell.length_a   1.000
_cell.length_b   1.000
_cell.length_c   1.000
_cell.angle_alpha   90.00
_cell.angle_beta   90.00
_cell.angle_gamma   90.00
#
_symmetry.space_group_name_H-M   'P 1'
#
loop_
_entity.id
_entity.type
_entity.pdbx_description
1 polymer ?
#
loop_
_entity_poly.entity_id
_entity_poly.type
_entity_poly.pdbx_seq_one_letter_code
_entity_poly.pdbx_strand_id
1 'polypeptide(L)'
;MNQYSWQLLLINVFIYFISIFIAKPQITYTNPQKNNIKKGIIGFFILLIINAIFAFWAEDSYHYWGDFIVAKLYSNYKISKYEAIYNWIAGVSGNNYFLWRTYIFTPACLFLYYTGKRLNLLNRNFLTALLLFGSFLAYTRGMLGHSMLIFSIILLSEKQSNLFTKIIGIVFFCGSYFFHKSMFINIIFAIVAFFPFDKKSIVISLILFPFLTAVATYIVDGIASGQIDLSFGDGVGGVGDRTTLYATQKKASYTFYGIIGKLVEIIPQYFLLFYLYKKVIIQNIFKEKIIYKYLFRLTYVSFYIASLFFFVETSPWIYERFKYMGFFPIMFVLSAVWSKETSQSKWAKTIILLQSFAIFWMLSYKFYKW
;
A
#
# COMPACT_ATOMS: atom_id res chain seq x y z
N MET A 1 -25.86 -9.85 5.75
CA MET A 1 -24.90 -8.75 5.92
C MET A 1 -25.50 -7.67 6.81
N ASN A 2 -24.80 -7.26 7.85
CA ASN A 2 -25.38 -6.35 8.85
C ASN A 2 -25.54 -4.94 8.29
N GLN A 3 -26.72 -4.35 8.52
CA GLN A 3 -27.10 -2.98 8.19
C GLN A 3 -26.03 -1.93 8.59
N TYR A 4 -25.25 -2.21 9.62
CA TYR A 4 -24.15 -1.36 10.11
C TYR A 4 -22.96 -1.23 9.15
N SER A 5 -22.70 -2.20 8.28
CA SER A 5 -21.58 -2.13 7.34
C SER A 5 -21.81 -1.10 6.24
N TRP A 6 -23.05 -0.89 5.82
CA TRP A 6 -23.45 0.10 4.83
C TRP A 6 -23.35 1.52 5.35
N GLN A 7 -23.79 1.73 6.59
CA GLN A 7 -23.71 3.04 7.24
C GLN A 7 -22.26 3.48 7.42
N LEU A 8 -21.38 2.57 7.88
CA LEU A 8 -19.95 2.85 8.02
C LEU A 8 -19.28 3.16 6.68
N LEU A 9 -19.65 2.44 5.62
CA LEU A 9 -19.11 2.69 4.30
C LEU A 9 -19.56 4.07 3.77
N LEU A 10 -20.84 4.43 3.93
CA LEU A 10 -21.36 5.76 3.54
C LEU A 10 -20.68 6.87 4.34
N ILE A 11 -20.51 6.70 5.64
CA ILE A 11 -19.78 7.64 6.50
C ILE A 11 -18.34 7.79 6.00
N ASN A 12 -17.67 6.69 5.66
CA ASN A 12 -16.30 6.73 5.14
C ASN A 12 -16.19 7.44 3.81
N VAL A 13 -17.10 7.18 2.89
CA VAL A 13 -17.18 7.87 1.59
C VAL A 13 -17.39 9.37 1.82
N PHE A 14 -18.32 9.72 2.69
CA PHE A 14 -18.64 11.12 3.00
C PHE A 14 -17.47 11.84 3.68
N ILE A 15 -16.86 11.24 4.69
CA ILE A 15 -15.65 11.77 5.36
C ILE A 15 -14.51 11.91 4.37
N TYR A 16 -14.32 10.94 3.48
CA TYR A 16 -13.28 10.97 2.47
C TYR A 16 -13.46 12.15 1.52
N PHE A 17 -14.65 12.36 0.97
CA PHE A 17 -14.92 13.48 0.06
C PHE A 17 -14.84 14.84 0.76
N ILE A 18 -15.35 14.96 1.97
CA ILE A 18 -15.20 16.19 2.78
C ILE A 18 -13.71 16.45 3.05
N SER A 19 -12.95 15.43 3.39
CA SER A 19 -11.52 15.59 3.66
C SER A 19 -10.74 16.04 2.44
N ILE A 20 -11.04 15.50 1.24
CA ILE A 20 -10.47 15.98 -0.02
C ILE A 20 -10.85 17.43 -0.28
N PHE A 21 -12.11 17.78 -0.05
CA PHE A 21 -12.60 19.15 -0.23
C PHE A 21 -11.92 20.13 0.72
N ILE A 22 -11.73 19.74 1.99
CA ILE A 22 -11.04 20.54 3.01
C ILE A 22 -9.54 20.61 2.74
N ALA A 23 -8.94 19.51 2.31
CA ALA A 23 -7.50 19.44 2.07
C ALA A 23 -7.04 20.33 0.93
N LYS A 24 -7.94 20.75 0.02
CA LYS A 24 -7.65 21.57 -1.18
C LYS A 24 -6.15 21.81 -1.36
N PRO A 25 -5.45 21.07 -2.24
CA PRO A 25 -4.01 21.19 -2.35
C PRO A 25 -3.69 22.64 -2.73
N GLN A 26 -3.15 23.39 -1.79
CA GLN A 26 -2.57 24.68 -2.12
C GLN A 26 -1.21 24.43 -2.75
N ILE A 27 -1.21 24.33 -4.06
CA ILE A 27 0.02 24.27 -4.87
C ILE A 27 0.57 25.70 -5.07
N THR A 28 -0.06 26.71 -4.51
CA THR A 28 0.38 28.10 -4.56
C THR A 28 1.22 28.44 -3.33
N TYR A 29 2.48 28.70 -3.55
CA TYR A 29 3.44 29.17 -2.55
C TYR A 29 3.16 30.62 -2.17
N THR A 30 2.74 30.86 -0.95
CA THR A 30 2.90 32.19 -0.36
C THR A 30 3.48 32.16 1.05
N ASN A 31 3.53 31.02 1.73
CA ASN A 31 4.23 30.93 3.01
C ASN A 31 4.38 29.47 3.49
N PRO A 32 5.60 28.89 3.56
CA PRO A 32 5.81 27.51 4.02
C PRO A 32 5.36 27.28 5.47
N GLN A 33 5.34 28.30 6.31
CA GLN A 33 4.88 28.17 7.70
C GLN A 33 3.36 28.02 7.82
N LYS A 34 2.56 28.62 6.93
CA LYS A 34 1.09 28.47 6.91
C LYS A 34 0.59 27.13 6.38
N ASN A 35 1.46 26.34 5.74
CA ASN A 35 1.11 25.02 5.19
C ASN A 35 1.24 23.86 6.18
N ASN A 36 1.62 24.13 7.43
CA ASN A 36 1.80 23.08 8.43
C ASN A 36 0.46 22.76 9.10
N ILE A 37 -0.17 21.66 8.69
CA ILE A 37 -1.46 21.19 9.22
C ILE A 37 -1.32 19.90 10.03
N LYS A 38 -0.35 19.87 10.93
CA LYS A 38 -0.09 18.69 11.81
C LYS A 38 -1.37 18.14 12.44
N LYS A 39 -2.25 19.01 12.94
CA LYS A 39 -3.54 18.60 13.53
C LYS A 39 -4.44 17.88 12.54
N GLY A 40 -4.52 18.34 11.28
CA GLY A 40 -5.30 17.70 10.23
C GLY A 40 -4.72 16.33 9.85
N ILE A 41 -3.40 16.19 9.80
CA ILE A 41 -2.72 14.92 9.55
C ILE A 41 -2.97 13.93 10.68
N ILE A 42 -2.85 14.37 11.93
CA ILE A 42 -3.17 13.54 13.10
C ILE A 42 -4.63 13.11 13.08
N GLY A 43 -5.56 14.05 12.81
CA GLY A 43 -6.97 13.73 12.67
C GLY A 43 -7.24 12.70 11.58
N PHE A 44 -6.54 12.79 10.45
CA PHE A 44 -6.66 11.79 9.39
C PHE A 44 -6.15 10.40 9.82
N PHE A 45 -5.04 10.31 10.54
CA PHE A 45 -4.58 9.03 11.09
C PHE A 45 -5.55 8.44 12.11
N ILE A 46 -6.15 9.27 12.95
CA ILE A 46 -7.20 8.81 13.88
C ILE A 46 -8.38 8.23 13.09
N LEU A 47 -8.83 8.89 12.02
CA LEU A 47 -9.89 8.37 11.15
C LEU A 47 -9.49 7.06 10.47
N LEU A 48 -8.23 6.91 10.00
CA LEU A 48 -7.75 5.65 9.45
C LEU A 48 -7.78 4.52 10.49
N ILE A 49 -7.39 4.80 11.72
CA ILE A 49 -7.42 3.81 12.81
C ILE A 49 -8.87 3.40 13.11
N ILE A 50 -9.78 4.36 13.24
CA ILE A 50 -11.21 4.10 13.46
C ILE A 50 -11.76 3.24 12.30
N ASN A 51 -11.47 3.61 11.05
CA ASN A 51 -11.87 2.84 9.89
C ASN A 51 -11.30 1.42 9.89
N ALA A 52 -10.03 1.27 10.22
CA ALA A 52 -9.39 -0.04 10.29
C ALA A 52 -10.01 -0.94 11.37
N ILE A 53 -10.42 -0.36 12.49
CA ILE A 53 -11.04 -1.08 13.60
C ILE A 53 -12.46 -1.54 13.22
N PHE A 54 -13.26 -0.66 12.61
CA PHE A 54 -14.68 -0.89 12.35
C PHE A 54 -15.01 -1.28 10.90
N ALA A 55 -14.00 -1.48 10.05
CA ALA A 55 -14.21 -1.81 8.65
C ALA A 55 -14.58 -3.29 8.46
N PHE A 56 -15.84 -3.61 8.56
CA PHE A 56 -16.36 -4.95 8.28
C PHE A 56 -16.70 -5.19 6.81
N TRP A 57 -16.64 -4.18 5.98
CA TRP A 57 -16.91 -4.27 4.56
C TRP A 57 -15.74 -4.80 3.71
N ALA A 58 -14.53 -4.82 4.24
CA ALA A 58 -13.43 -5.52 3.60
C ALA A 58 -13.56 -7.03 3.92
N GLU A 59 -13.63 -7.86 2.89
CA GLU A 59 -13.78 -9.32 3.01
C GLU A 59 -12.83 -9.93 4.04
N ASP A 60 -11.55 -9.57 3.98
CA ASP A 60 -10.55 -10.00 4.96
C ASP A 60 -10.95 -9.61 6.40
N SER A 61 -11.50 -8.42 6.62
CA SER A 61 -11.88 -7.95 7.95
C SER A 61 -13.06 -8.75 8.53
N TYR A 62 -14.01 -9.13 7.68
CA TYR A 62 -15.12 -10.00 8.09
C TYR A 62 -14.64 -11.39 8.49
N HIS A 63 -13.73 -11.98 7.72
CA HIS A 63 -13.13 -13.27 8.04
C HIS A 63 -12.32 -13.21 9.34
N TYR A 64 -11.55 -12.14 9.57
CA TYR A 64 -10.82 -11.97 10.82
C TYR A 64 -11.76 -11.88 12.02
N TRP A 65 -12.83 -11.11 11.91
CA TRP A 65 -13.80 -11.00 12.99
C TRP A 65 -14.46 -12.35 13.32
N GLY A 66 -14.84 -13.12 12.30
CA GLY A 66 -15.35 -14.48 12.47
C GLY A 66 -14.37 -15.39 13.24
N ASP A 67 -13.07 -15.34 12.89
CA ASP A 67 -12.05 -16.12 13.60
C ASP A 67 -11.93 -15.73 15.08
N PHE A 68 -12.06 -14.45 15.41
CA PHE A 68 -12.02 -13.97 16.79
C PHE A 68 -13.28 -14.39 17.59
N ILE A 69 -14.45 -14.45 16.95
CA ILE A 69 -15.66 -15.00 17.57
C ILE A 69 -15.44 -16.47 17.91
N VAL A 70 -14.93 -17.26 16.97
CA VAL A 70 -14.65 -18.69 17.19
C VAL A 70 -13.61 -18.88 18.29
N ALA A 71 -12.52 -18.11 18.27
CA ALA A 71 -11.49 -18.17 19.30
C ALA A 71 -12.00 -17.79 20.71
N LYS A 72 -13.00 -16.93 20.79
CA LYS A 72 -13.64 -16.58 22.06
C LYS A 72 -14.59 -17.65 22.56
N LEU A 73 -15.29 -18.36 21.66
CA LEU A 73 -16.24 -19.41 22.00
C LEU A 73 -15.53 -20.71 22.38
N TYR A 74 -14.39 -20.99 21.77
CA TYR A 74 -13.65 -22.24 21.99
C TYR A 74 -12.26 -21.92 22.55
N SER A 75 -12.08 -22.14 23.86
CA SER A 75 -10.84 -21.78 24.59
C SER A 75 -9.55 -22.38 24.03
N ASN A 76 -9.62 -23.48 23.30
CA ASN A 76 -8.49 -24.15 22.67
C ASN A 76 -8.29 -23.77 21.19
N TYR A 77 -9.13 -22.90 20.64
CA TYR A 77 -9.01 -22.48 19.25
C TYR A 77 -7.83 -21.52 19.07
N LYS A 78 -6.83 -21.94 18.35
CA LYS A 78 -5.72 -21.09 17.93
C LYS A 78 -6.02 -20.58 16.53
N ILE A 79 -5.89 -19.27 16.32
CA ILE A 79 -6.01 -18.65 14.99
C ILE A 79 -4.73 -18.98 14.19
N SER A 80 -4.55 -20.26 13.85
CA SER A 80 -3.30 -20.81 13.29
C SER A 80 -2.92 -20.25 11.92
N LYS A 81 -3.88 -19.66 11.20
CA LYS A 81 -3.65 -19.13 9.84
C LYS A 81 -2.93 -17.78 9.79
N TYR A 82 -2.69 -17.14 10.94
CA TYR A 82 -1.99 -15.86 10.99
C TYR A 82 -0.49 -16.06 11.24
N GLU A 83 0.29 -15.04 10.89
CA GLU A 83 1.69 -14.96 11.25
C GLU A 83 1.83 -14.95 12.80
N ALA A 84 2.94 -15.50 13.30
CA ALA A 84 3.16 -15.70 14.74
C ALA A 84 2.98 -14.41 15.56
N ILE A 85 3.41 -13.27 15.02
CA ILE A 85 3.26 -11.95 15.68
C ILE A 85 1.78 -11.56 15.84
N TYR A 86 0.93 -11.83 14.85
CA TYR A 86 -0.49 -11.52 14.94
C TYR A 86 -1.23 -12.45 15.90
N ASN A 87 -0.79 -13.71 16.01
CA ASN A 87 -1.27 -14.64 17.03
C ASN A 87 -0.88 -14.18 18.43
N TRP A 88 0.36 -13.71 18.60
CA TRP A 88 0.80 -13.14 19.87
C TRP A 88 0.00 -11.89 20.24
N ILE A 89 -0.21 -10.95 19.30
CA ILE A 89 -1.04 -9.77 19.51
C ILE A 89 -2.48 -10.17 19.85
N ALA A 90 -3.03 -11.22 19.21
CA ALA A 90 -4.36 -11.73 19.53
C ALA A 90 -4.45 -12.23 20.99
N GLY A 91 -3.44 -12.96 21.46
CA GLY A 91 -3.34 -13.37 22.86
C GLY A 91 -3.29 -12.18 23.82
N VAL A 92 -2.42 -11.20 23.55
CA VAL A 92 -2.29 -9.97 24.37
C VAL A 92 -3.59 -9.14 24.36
N SER A 93 -4.34 -9.15 23.27
CA SER A 93 -5.63 -8.49 23.18
C SER A 93 -6.79 -9.24 23.83
N GLY A 94 -6.53 -10.40 24.48
CA GLY A 94 -7.57 -11.26 25.05
C GLY A 94 -8.54 -11.79 24.00
N ASN A 95 -8.05 -12.07 22.79
CA ASN A 95 -8.86 -12.43 21.63
C ASN A 95 -9.96 -11.42 21.31
N ASN A 96 -9.72 -10.14 21.62
CA ASN A 96 -10.61 -9.06 21.24
C ASN A 96 -10.21 -8.51 19.88
N TYR A 97 -11.06 -8.67 18.88
CA TYR A 97 -10.83 -8.20 17.50
C TYR A 97 -10.50 -6.72 17.40
N PHE A 98 -11.23 -5.86 18.11
CA PHE A 98 -11.07 -4.41 18.04
C PHE A 98 -9.74 -3.96 18.66
N LEU A 99 -9.35 -4.52 19.79
CA LEU A 99 -8.05 -4.28 20.40
C LEU A 99 -6.91 -4.79 19.51
N TRP A 100 -7.05 -5.99 18.95
CA TRP A 100 -6.09 -6.55 18.01
C TRP A 100 -5.87 -5.61 16.80
N ARG A 101 -6.94 -5.12 16.18
CA ARG A 101 -6.86 -4.14 15.09
C ARG A 101 -6.18 -2.85 15.54
N THR A 102 -6.50 -2.34 16.72
CA THR A 102 -5.89 -1.14 17.30
C THR A 102 -4.39 -1.31 17.48
N TYR A 103 -3.93 -2.44 18.00
CA TYR A 103 -2.52 -2.74 18.21
C TYR A 103 -1.72 -2.89 16.90
N ILE A 104 -2.37 -3.20 15.78
CA ILE A 104 -1.73 -3.29 14.47
C ILE A 104 -1.71 -1.92 13.78
N PHE A 105 -2.84 -1.22 13.75
CA PHE A 105 -2.96 -0.02 12.91
C PHE A 105 -2.42 1.24 13.56
N THR A 106 -2.44 1.33 14.89
CA THR A 106 -1.86 2.49 15.58
C THR A 106 -0.35 2.60 15.35
N PRO A 107 0.48 1.57 15.56
CA PRO A 107 1.90 1.62 15.23
C PRO A 107 2.15 1.90 13.74
N ALA A 108 1.35 1.31 12.83
CA ALA A 108 1.49 1.57 11.41
C ALA A 108 1.31 3.05 11.07
N CYS A 109 0.29 3.70 11.62
CA CYS A 109 0.06 5.14 11.46
C CYS A 109 1.19 5.97 12.08
N LEU A 110 1.73 5.56 13.23
CA LEU A 110 2.88 6.23 13.85
C LEU A 110 4.12 6.15 12.96
N PHE A 111 4.43 5.00 12.36
CA PHE A 111 5.54 4.88 11.42
C PHE A 111 5.37 5.82 10.22
N LEU A 112 4.18 5.91 9.63
CA LEU A 112 3.89 6.84 8.54
C LEU A 112 4.04 8.30 8.98
N TYR A 113 3.52 8.65 10.15
CA TYR A 113 3.64 9.99 10.71
C TYR A 113 5.10 10.39 10.92
N TYR A 114 5.90 9.53 11.59
CA TYR A 114 7.31 9.79 11.83
C TYR A 114 8.14 9.82 10.55
N THR A 115 7.80 9.01 9.55
CA THR A 115 8.38 9.10 8.20
C THR A 115 8.12 10.49 7.59
N GLY A 116 6.87 10.94 7.60
CA GLY A 116 6.52 12.28 7.12
C GLY A 116 7.22 13.40 7.89
N LYS A 117 7.36 13.26 9.21
CA LYS A 117 8.09 14.20 10.07
C LYS A 117 9.56 14.30 9.69
N ARG A 118 10.27 13.16 9.54
CA ARG A 118 11.69 13.12 9.16
C ARG A 118 11.96 13.68 7.77
N LEU A 119 11.03 13.49 6.85
CA LEU A 119 11.11 14.06 5.50
C LEU A 119 10.69 15.54 5.42
N ASN A 120 10.24 16.15 6.53
CA ASN A 120 9.66 17.51 6.58
C ASN A 120 8.46 17.68 5.64
N LEU A 121 7.60 16.66 5.53
CA LEU A 121 6.45 16.62 4.64
C LEU A 121 5.10 16.80 5.36
N LEU A 122 5.07 17.07 6.67
CA LEU A 122 3.80 17.23 7.42
C LEU A 122 3.09 18.54 7.04
N ASN A 123 2.61 18.62 5.80
CA ASN A 123 1.92 19.76 5.20
C ASN A 123 0.65 19.33 4.46
N ARG A 124 -0.05 20.27 3.83
CA ARG A 124 -1.30 19.99 3.09
C ARG A 124 -1.10 19.02 1.93
N ASN A 125 0.02 19.10 1.23
CA ASN A 125 0.31 18.20 0.12
C ASN A 125 0.44 16.75 0.59
N PHE A 126 1.03 16.55 1.76
CA PHE A 126 1.11 15.23 2.38
C PHE A 126 -0.26 14.72 2.82
N LEU A 127 -1.09 15.57 3.41
CA LEU A 127 -2.45 15.20 3.75
C LEU A 127 -3.26 14.79 2.50
N THR A 128 -3.14 15.55 1.42
CA THR A 128 -3.80 15.20 0.16
C THR A 128 -3.31 13.86 -0.39
N ALA A 129 -2.00 13.63 -0.39
CA ALA A 129 -1.42 12.35 -0.82
C ALA A 129 -1.87 11.17 0.05
N LEU A 130 -1.95 11.38 1.38
CA LEU A 130 -2.51 10.39 2.32
C LEU A 130 -3.98 10.09 2.03
N LEU A 131 -4.79 11.09 1.76
CA LEU A 131 -6.20 10.93 1.41
C LEU A 131 -6.37 10.12 0.12
N LEU A 132 -5.52 10.38 -0.89
CA LEU A 132 -5.61 9.71 -2.18
C LEU A 132 -5.10 8.27 -2.16
N PHE A 133 -4.15 7.93 -1.30
CA PHE A 133 -3.48 6.62 -1.31
C PHE A 133 -3.54 5.88 0.03
N GLY A 134 -3.63 6.61 1.15
CA GLY A 134 -3.59 6.03 2.49
C GLY A 134 -4.88 5.29 2.88
N SER A 135 -6.03 5.71 2.36
CA SER A 135 -7.32 5.09 2.69
C SER A 135 -7.39 3.61 2.33
N PHE A 136 -6.69 3.20 1.25
CA PHE A 136 -6.62 1.79 0.84
C PHE A 136 -5.78 0.91 1.76
N LEU A 137 -4.88 1.53 2.51
CA LEU A 137 -3.92 0.83 3.35
C LEU A 137 -4.52 0.37 4.68
N ALA A 138 -5.58 1.04 5.13
CA ALA A 138 -6.21 0.78 6.42
C ALA A 138 -6.83 -0.62 6.55
N TYR A 139 -7.02 -1.33 5.46
CA TYR A 139 -7.70 -2.62 5.44
C TYR A 139 -6.77 -3.83 5.36
N THR A 140 -5.48 -3.60 5.20
CA THR A 140 -4.51 -4.69 5.01
C THR A 140 -3.73 -4.97 6.29
N ARG A 141 -3.61 -6.25 6.68
CA ARG A 141 -2.68 -6.66 7.76
C ARG A 141 -1.25 -6.22 7.45
N GLY A 142 -0.89 -6.24 6.18
CA GLY A 142 0.43 -5.83 5.73
C GLY A 142 0.78 -4.37 6.01
N MET A 143 -0.19 -3.52 6.38
CA MET A 143 0.06 -2.10 6.60
C MET A 143 1.18 -1.85 7.61
N LEU A 144 1.21 -2.60 8.72
CA LEU A 144 2.26 -2.44 9.73
C LEU A 144 3.65 -2.79 9.16
N GLY A 145 3.77 -3.93 8.46
CA GLY A 145 5.03 -4.32 7.83
C GLY A 145 5.51 -3.31 6.79
N HIS A 146 4.61 -2.83 5.92
CA HIS A 146 4.96 -1.84 4.88
C HIS A 146 5.37 -0.48 5.47
N SER A 147 4.61 0.05 6.44
CA SER A 147 4.93 1.32 7.07
C SER A 147 6.25 1.26 7.85
N MET A 148 6.50 0.15 8.53
CA MET A 148 7.75 -0.12 9.24
C MET A 148 8.93 -0.23 8.27
N LEU A 149 8.76 -0.92 7.13
CA LEU A 149 9.78 -1.02 6.08
C LEU A 149 10.15 0.35 5.51
N ILE A 150 9.16 1.19 5.16
CA ILE A 150 9.43 2.54 4.66
C ILE A 150 10.14 3.39 5.71
N PHE A 151 9.69 3.35 6.97
CA PHE A 151 10.34 4.08 8.04
C PHE A 151 11.80 3.64 8.23
N SER A 152 12.08 2.33 8.18
CA SER A 152 13.44 1.78 8.27
C SER A 152 14.34 2.30 7.16
N ILE A 153 13.84 2.34 5.92
CA ILE A 153 14.55 2.88 4.76
C ILE A 153 14.94 4.35 4.99
N ILE A 154 14.04 5.16 5.56
CA ILE A 154 14.34 6.55 5.89
C ILE A 154 15.46 6.62 6.93
N LEU A 155 15.38 5.83 8.00
CA LEU A 155 16.42 5.79 9.03
C LEU A 155 17.80 5.39 8.46
N LEU A 156 17.81 4.42 7.55
CA LEU A 156 19.04 3.94 6.91
C LEU A 156 19.60 4.94 5.88
N SER A 157 18.76 5.73 5.25
CA SER A 157 19.18 6.70 4.22
C SER A 157 19.72 8.02 4.79
N GLU A 158 19.48 8.33 6.03
CA GLU A 158 19.95 9.56 6.67
C GLU A 158 21.48 9.53 6.84
N LYS A 159 22.21 10.43 6.16
CA LYS A 159 23.67 10.48 6.19
C LYS A 159 24.25 10.83 7.57
N GLN A 160 23.56 11.68 8.31
CA GLN A 160 24.02 12.19 9.62
C GLN A 160 23.43 11.41 10.81
N SER A 161 22.78 10.27 10.58
CA SER A 161 22.25 9.47 11.68
C SER A 161 23.36 8.78 12.46
N ASN A 162 23.23 8.74 13.79
CA ASN A 162 24.14 8.01 14.66
C ASN A 162 24.00 6.49 14.45
N LEU A 163 24.97 5.73 14.95
CA LEU A 163 25.00 4.26 14.85
C LEU A 163 23.72 3.61 15.40
N PHE A 164 23.22 4.13 16.52
CA PHE A 164 22.00 3.61 17.15
C PHE A 164 20.78 3.72 16.21
N THR A 165 20.61 4.86 15.53
CA THR A 165 19.54 5.04 14.52
C THR A 165 19.69 4.06 13.36
N LYS A 166 20.91 3.76 12.92
CA LYS A 166 21.17 2.76 11.87
C LYS A 166 20.81 1.35 12.34
N ILE A 167 21.18 0.98 13.56
CA ILE A 167 20.82 -0.31 14.16
C ILE A 167 19.30 -0.45 14.22
N ILE A 168 18.59 0.55 14.73
CA ILE A 168 17.12 0.56 14.75
C ILE A 168 16.56 0.42 13.33
N GLY A 169 17.12 1.11 12.35
CA GLY A 169 16.74 0.99 10.95
C GLY A 169 16.87 -0.45 10.43
N ILE A 170 18.00 -1.13 10.73
CA ILE A 170 18.21 -2.53 10.36
C ILE A 170 17.20 -3.45 11.06
N VAL A 171 17.00 -3.27 12.36
CA VAL A 171 16.04 -4.06 13.14
C VAL A 171 14.62 -3.94 12.56
N PHE A 172 14.19 -2.72 12.22
CA PHE A 172 12.89 -2.52 11.60
C PHE A 172 12.82 -3.06 10.17
N PHE A 173 13.89 -2.95 9.40
CA PHE A 173 13.96 -3.52 8.05
C PHE A 173 13.75 -5.04 8.08
N CYS A 174 14.53 -5.75 8.86
CA CYS A 174 14.40 -7.20 9.03
C CYS A 174 13.11 -7.57 9.75
N GLY A 175 12.72 -6.81 10.78
CA GLY A 175 11.53 -7.04 11.59
C GLY A 175 10.23 -6.92 10.79
N SER A 176 10.22 -6.13 9.71
CA SER A 176 9.03 -5.97 8.85
C SER A 176 8.54 -7.31 8.26
N TYR A 177 9.44 -8.27 8.04
CA TYR A 177 9.13 -9.61 7.56
C TYR A 177 8.14 -10.35 8.47
N PHE A 178 8.26 -10.22 9.78
CA PHE A 178 7.43 -10.95 10.75
C PHE A 178 5.95 -10.51 10.75
N PHE A 179 5.65 -9.34 10.18
CA PHE A 179 4.28 -8.83 10.13
C PHE A 179 3.46 -9.31 8.95
N HIS A 180 4.08 -9.80 7.90
CA HIS A 180 3.36 -10.41 6.77
C HIS A 180 4.31 -11.19 5.88
N LYS A 181 3.96 -12.42 5.53
CA LYS A 181 4.82 -13.28 4.68
C LYS A 181 5.18 -12.61 3.33
N SER A 182 4.26 -11.83 2.74
CA SER A 182 4.53 -11.08 1.51
C SER A 182 5.60 -10.00 1.66
N MET A 183 5.99 -9.63 2.90
CA MET A 183 7.07 -8.67 3.13
C MET A 183 8.41 -9.16 2.63
N PHE A 184 8.63 -10.47 2.51
CA PHE A 184 9.82 -11.02 1.86
C PHE A 184 10.01 -10.43 0.44
N ILE A 185 8.95 -10.45 -0.36
CA ILE A 185 8.97 -9.89 -1.72
C ILE A 185 9.16 -8.37 -1.68
N ASN A 186 8.51 -7.69 -0.74
CA ASN A 186 8.64 -6.23 -0.59
C ASN A 186 10.06 -5.81 -0.17
N ILE A 187 10.75 -6.62 0.64
CA ILE A 187 12.16 -6.44 0.96
C ILE A 187 13.02 -6.59 -0.30
N ILE A 188 12.75 -7.59 -1.14
CA ILE A 188 13.43 -7.74 -2.44
C ILE A 188 13.20 -6.50 -3.31
N PHE A 189 11.97 -6.00 -3.41
CA PHE A 189 11.69 -4.76 -4.16
C PHE A 189 12.46 -3.56 -3.59
N ALA A 190 12.57 -3.47 -2.27
CA ALA A 190 13.36 -2.44 -1.63
C ALA A 190 14.85 -2.55 -1.99
N ILE A 191 15.41 -3.76 -2.01
CA ILE A 191 16.78 -4.00 -2.43
C ILE A 191 16.98 -3.65 -3.90
N VAL A 192 16.08 -4.10 -4.80
CA VAL A 192 16.14 -3.78 -6.23
C VAL A 192 16.07 -2.27 -6.48
N ALA A 193 15.29 -1.54 -5.71
CA ALA A 193 15.17 -0.08 -5.82
C ALA A 193 16.47 0.68 -5.46
N PHE A 194 17.43 0.07 -4.79
CA PHE A 194 18.76 0.66 -4.56
C PHE A 194 19.58 0.77 -5.84
N PHE A 195 19.37 -0.13 -6.81
CA PHE A 195 20.06 -0.03 -8.09
C PHE A 195 19.63 1.24 -8.84
N PRO A 196 20.56 1.93 -9.49
CA PRO A 196 20.24 3.15 -10.21
C PRO A 196 19.35 2.85 -11.41
N PHE A 197 18.13 3.38 -11.41
CA PHE A 197 17.28 3.45 -12.59
C PHE A 197 17.48 4.78 -13.27
N ASP A 198 17.95 4.74 -14.49
CA ASP A 198 18.01 5.87 -15.39
C ASP A 198 16.92 5.78 -16.47
N LYS A 199 16.92 6.71 -17.39
CA LYS A 199 16.00 6.70 -18.54
C LYS A 199 16.12 5.41 -19.37
N LYS A 200 17.35 4.88 -19.55
CA LYS A 200 17.59 3.67 -20.36
C LYS A 200 16.98 2.45 -19.69
N SER A 201 17.17 2.30 -18.36
CA SER A 201 16.61 1.20 -17.59
C SER A 201 15.08 1.13 -17.69
N ILE A 202 14.41 2.29 -17.65
CA ILE A 202 12.95 2.36 -17.79
C ILE A 202 12.51 1.96 -19.21
N VAL A 203 13.19 2.45 -20.24
CA VAL A 203 12.89 2.07 -21.63
C VAL A 203 13.10 0.56 -21.81
N ILE A 204 14.20 0.00 -21.33
CA ILE A 204 14.47 -1.43 -21.39
C ILE A 204 13.37 -2.22 -20.68
N SER A 205 12.96 -1.80 -19.49
CA SER A 205 11.89 -2.49 -18.76
C SER A 205 10.55 -2.47 -19.52
N LEU A 206 10.22 -1.38 -20.22
CA LEU A 206 9.02 -1.28 -21.05
C LEU A 206 9.11 -2.21 -22.28
N ILE A 207 10.29 -2.30 -22.93
CA ILE A 207 10.53 -3.22 -24.05
C ILE A 207 10.40 -4.68 -23.60
N LEU A 208 10.93 -5.01 -22.41
CA LEU A 208 10.87 -6.35 -21.84
C LEU A 208 9.50 -6.72 -21.26
N PHE A 209 8.58 -5.75 -21.10
CA PHE A 209 7.29 -5.97 -20.46
C PHE A 209 6.48 -7.12 -21.05
N PRO A 210 6.26 -7.23 -22.38
CA PRO A 210 5.50 -8.33 -22.96
C PRO A 210 6.14 -9.69 -22.66
N PHE A 211 7.46 -9.80 -22.80
CA PHE A 211 8.20 -11.02 -22.52
C PHE A 211 8.08 -11.43 -21.04
N LEU A 212 8.29 -10.48 -20.12
CA LEU A 212 8.19 -10.74 -18.69
C LEU A 212 6.75 -11.08 -18.27
N THR A 213 5.74 -10.50 -18.93
CA THR A 213 4.33 -10.88 -18.71
C THR A 213 4.08 -12.32 -19.14
N ALA A 214 4.61 -12.74 -20.28
CA ALA A 214 4.51 -14.14 -20.72
C ALA A 214 5.20 -15.10 -19.73
N VAL A 215 6.37 -14.74 -19.22
CA VAL A 215 7.07 -15.53 -18.18
C VAL A 215 6.26 -15.57 -16.89
N ALA A 216 5.69 -14.46 -16.44
CA ALA A 216 4.86 -14.40 -15.25
C ALA A 216 3.61 -15.29 -15.38
N THR A 217 2.96 -15.26 -16.55
CA THR A 217 1.82 -16.14 -16.86
C THR A 217 2.22 -17.60 -16.82
N TYR A 218 3.33 -17.96 -17.49
CA TYR A 218 3.85 -19.34 -17.50
C TYR A 218 4.14 -19.86 -16.09
N ILE A 219 4.76 -19.03 -15.24
CA ILE A 219 5.05 -19.40 -13.84
C ILE A 219 3.76 -19.64 -13.06
N VAL A 220 2.78 -18.74 -13.16
CA VAL A 220 1.51 -18.88 -12.44
C VAL A 220 0.71 -20.08 -12.93
N ASP A 221 0.66 -20.31 -14.24
CA ASP A 221 -0.02 -21.48 -14.80
C ASP A 221 0.68 -22.78 -14.45
N GLY A 222 2.01 -22.78 -14.43
CA GLY A 222 2.83 -23.92 -13.97
C GLY A 222 2.58 -24.28 -12.50
N ILE A 223 2.43 -23.26 -11.64
CA ILE A 223 2.06 -23.46 -10.23
C ILE A 223 0.61 -23.98 -10.13
N ALA A 224 -0.31 -23.40 -10.89
CA ALA A 224 -1.72 -23.78 -10.87
C ALA A 224 -1.95 -25.22 -11.36
N SER A 225 -1.14 -25.68 -12.32
CA SER A 225 -1.18 -27.06 -12.87
C SER A 225 -0.36 -28.06 -12.06
N GLY A 226 0.38 -27.62 -11.03
CA GLY A 226 1.26 -28.48 -10.23
C GLY A 226 2.57 -28.86 -10.94
N GLN A 227 2.87 -28.26 -12.10
CA GLN A 227 4.16 -28.47 -12.80
C GLN A 227 5.33 -27.77 -12.11
N ILE A 228 5.05 -26.67 -11.42
CA ILE A 228 6.02 -25.93 -10.61
C ILE A 228 5.61 -26.10 -9.16
N ASP A 229 6.41 -26.87 -8.41
CA ASP A 229 6.22 -27.03 -6.97
C ASP A 229 7.00 -25.93 -6.23
N LEU A 230 6.27 -25.07 -5.52
CA LEU A 230 6.83 -24.06 -4.63
C LEU A 230 6.68 -24.47 -3.16
N SER A 231 6.79 -25.74 -2.85
CA SER A 231 6.74 -26.24 -1.47
C SER A 231 7.96 -25.78 -0.65
N PHE A 232 8.10 -24.46 -0.50
CA PHE A 232 9.07 -23.88 0.42
C PHE A 232 8.47 -23.84 1.84
N GLY A 233 8.76 -24.83 2.62
CA GLY A 233 8.43 -24.87 4.03
C GLY A 233 7.32 -25.85 4.39
N ASP A 234 7.69 -26.83 5.16
CA ASP A 234 6.81 -27.84 5.72
C ASP A 234 5.78 -27.22 6.66
N GLY A 235 4.53 -27.35 6.32
CA GLY A 235 3.43 -27.01 7.20
C GLY A 235 2.22 -26.37 6.49
N VAL A 236 1.03 -26.73 6.98
CA VAL A 236 -0.24 -26.14 6.54
C VAL A 236 -0.17 -24.62 6.65
N GLY A 237 -0.27 -23.93 5.53
CA GLY A 237 -0.16 -22.47 5.44
C GLY A 237 1.24 -21.92 5.12
N GLY A 238 2.17 -22.75 4.61
CA GLY A 238 3.45 -22.35 4.04
C GLY A 238 3.30 -21.34 2.88
N VAL A 239 4.40 -20.73 2.46
CA VAL A 239 4.41 -19.79 1.31
C VAL A 239 3.94 -20.53 0.05
N GLY A 240 4.33 -21.79 -0.13
CA GLY A 240 3.94 -22.64 -1.25
C GLY A 240 2.44 -22.88 -1.30
N ASP A 241 1.81 -23.30 -0.21
CA ASP A 241 0.38 -23.57 -0.14
C ASP A 241 -0.46 -22.34 -0.50
N ARG A 242 -0.04 -21.15 -0.03
CA ARG A 242 -0.75 -19.91 -0.35
C ARG A 242 -0.53 -19.46 -1.79
N THR A 243 0.67 -19.66 -2.33
CA THR A 243 0.95 -19.34 -3.72
C THR A 243 0.15 -20.26 -4.64
N THR A 244 0.08 -21.54 -4.35
CA THR A 244 -0.77 -22.51 -5.05
C THR A 244 -2.25 -22.14 -4.94
N LEU A 245 -2.73 -21.81 -3.73
CA LEU A 245 -4.09 -21.35 -3.52
C LEU A 245 -4.40 -20.11 -4.37
N TYR A 246 -3.50 -19.12 -4.40
CA TYR A 246 -3.72 -17.92 -5.22
C TYR A 246 -3.63 -18.20 -6.71
N ALA A 247 -2.77 -19.10 -7.15
CA ALA A 247 -2.67 -19.49 -8.54
C ALA A 247 -3.87 -20.31 -9.03
N THR A 248 -4.50 -21.10 -8.16
CA THR A 248 -5.67 -21.92 -8.49
C THR A 248 -7.02 -21.21 -8.34
N GLN A 249 -7.07 -20.06 -7.67
CA GLN A 249 -8.28 -19.28 -7.57
C GLN A 249 -8.68 -18.74 -8.95
N LYS A 250 -9.64 -19.42 -9.58
CA LYS A 250 -10.21 -18.95 -10.86
C LYS A 250 -10.84 -17.57 -10.66
N LYS A 251 -10.54 -16.65 -11.57
CA LYS A 251 -11.28 -15.41 -11.68
C LYS A 251 -12.73 -15.68 -11.94
N ALA A 252 -13.60 -14.97 -11.26
CA ALA A 252 -14.88 -14.61 -11.80
C ALA A 252 -14.63 -14.00 -13.21
N SER A 253 -15.27 -14.57 -14.23
CA SER A 253 -15.14 -14.19 -15.64
C SER A 253 -14.93 -12.69 -15.81
N TYR A 254 -14.03 -12.29 -16.72
CA TYR A 254 -13.86 -10.89 -17.12
C TYR A 254 -15.18 -10.40 -17.72
N THR A 255 -16.05 -9.90 -16.86
CA THR A 255 -17.19 -9.15 -17.33
C THR A 255 -16.69 -7.80 -17.86
N PHE A 256 -17.39 -7.23 -18.83
CA PHE A 256 -17.11 -5.89 -19.33
C PHE A 256 -16.89 -4.87 -18.21
N TYR A 257 -17.71 -4.91 -17.16
CA TYR A 257 -17.58 -4.08 -15.96
C TYR A 257 -16.30 -4.37 -15.16
N GLY A 258 -15.87 -5.62 -15.10
CA GLY A 258 -14.61 -5.99 -14.45
C GLY A 258 -13.39 -5.43 -15.18
N ILE A 259 -13.40 -5.43 -16.52
CA ILE A 259 -12.33 -4.83 -17.34
C ILE A 259 -12.30 -3.31 -17.14
N ILE A 260 -13.46 -2.63 -17.22
CA ILE A 260 -13.55 -1.19 -16.98
C ILE A 260 -13.06 -0.84 -15.58
N GLY A 261 -13.49 -1.59 -14.55
CA GLY A 261 -13.04 -1.35 -13.18
C GLY A 261 -11.53 -1.43 -13.02
N LYS A 262 -10.89 -2.36 -13.71
CA LYS A 262 -9.43 -2.50 -13.73
C LYS A 262 -8.73 -1.35 -14.47
N LEU A 263 -9.27 -0.94 -15.60
CA LEU A 263 -8.74 0.21 -16.36
C LEU A 263 -8.86 1.51 -15.55
N VAL A 264 -9.99 1.73 -14.90
CA VAL A 264 -10.22 2.88 -14.02
C VAL A 264 -9.22 2.92 -12.86
N GLU A 265 -8.81 1.76 -12.37
CA GLU A 265 -7.80 1.67 -11.31
C GLU A 265 -6.38 1.91 -11.84
N ILE A 266 -6.02 1.33 -12.97
CA ILE A 266 -4.66 1.34 -13.52
C ILE A 266 -4.29 2.67 -14.17
N ILE A 267 -5.17 3.24 -14.96
CA ILE A 267 -4.89 4.48 -15.71
C ILE A 267 -4.39 5.60 -14.79
N PRO A 268 -5.04 5.92 -13.65
CA PRO A 268 -4.53 6.93 -12.73
C PRO A 268 -3.14 6.62 -12.18
N GLN A 269 -2.86 5.35 -11.90
CA GLN A 269 -1.57 4.94 -11.34
C GLN A 269 -0.43 5.12 -12.35
N TYR A 270 -0.61 4.72 -13.60
CA TYR A 270 0.39 4.92 -14.65
C TYR A 270 0.57 6.38 -15.02
N PHE A 271 -0.53 7.14 -15.07
CA PHE A 271 -0.46 8.58 -15.27
C PHE A 271 0.35 9.26 -14.18
N LEU A 272 0.15 8.86 -12.93
CA LEU A 272 0.91 9.34 -11.79
C LEU A 272 2.39 8.92 -11.88
N LEU A 273 2.68 7.66 -12.21
CA LEU A 273 4.05 7.20 -12.41
C LEU A 273 4.78 7.99 -13.50
N PHE A 274 4.12 8.26 -14.62
CA PHE A 274 4.68 9.08 -15.71
C PHE A 274 4.95 10.52 -15.25
N TYR A 275 4.03 11.12 -14.51
CA TYR A 275 4.23 12.44 -13.94
C TYR A 275 5.44 12.47 -12.98
N LEU A 276 5.51 11.52 -12.06
CA LEU A 276 6.63 11.43 -11.12
C LEU A 276 7.96 11.13 -11.82
N TYR A 277 7.96 10.26 -12.83
CA TYR A 277 9.12 9.99 -13.66
C TYR A 277 9.65 11.27 -14.30
N LYS A 278 8.77 12.07 -14.93
CA LYS A 278 9.15 13.36 -15.51
C LYS A 278 9.77 14.30 -14.48
N LYS A 279 9.21 14.38 -13.27
CA LYS A 279 9.68 15.29 -12.21
C LYS A 279 10.95 14.79 -11.53
N VAL A 280 10.97 13.53 -11.12
CA VAL A 280 12.05 12.98 -10.28
C VAL A 280 13.27 12.57 -11.09
N ILE A 281 13.06 11.96 -12.27
CA ILE A 281 14.15 11.41 -13.09
C ILE A 281 14.58 12.40 -14.18
N ILE A 282 13.66 12.85 -15.04
CA ILE A 282 14.02 13.72 -16.17
C ILE A 282 14.41 15.11 -15.66
N GLN A 283 13.52 15.79 -14.93
CA GLN A 283 13.77 17.15 -14.42
C GLN A 283 14.70 17.15 -13.21
N ASN A 284 14.90 16.00 -12.57
CA ASN A 284 15.80 15.80 -11.44
C ASN A 284 15.64 16.85 -10.32
N ILE A 285 14.39 17.18 -9.96
CA ILE A 285 14.07 18.23 -8.98
C ILE A 285 14.62 17.95 -7.57
N PHE A 286 15.07 16.73 -7.30
CA PHE A 286 15.67 16.28 -6.04
C PHE A 286 17.15 15.96 -6.17
N LYS A 287 17.96 16.85 -6.79
CA LYS A 287 19.40 16.62 -7.01
C LYS A 287 20.14 16.17 -5.76
N GLU A 288 19.89 16.82 -4.63
CA GLU A 288 20.59 16.59 -3.36
C GLU A 288 19.92 15.53 -2.47
N LYS A 289 18.64 15.26 -2.66
CA LYS A 289 17.84 14.35 -1.81
C LYS A 289 17.59 13.02 -2.51
N ILE A 290 18.60 12.15 -2.52
CA ILE A 290 18.58 10.83 -3.15
C ILE A 290 17.39 9.96 -2.67
N ILE A 291 16.93 10.17 -1.44
CA ILE A 291 15.83 9.39 -0.86
C ILE A 291 14.55 9.45 -1.71
N TYR A 292 14.20 10.59 -2.30
CA TYR A 292 12.98 10.67 -3.13
C TYR A 292 13.13 9.93 -4.47
N LYS A 293 14.35 9.86 -5.02
CA LYS A 293 14.63 9.01 -6.18
C LYS A 293 14.48 7.54 -5.82
N TYR A 294 14.97 7.15 -4.66
CA TYR A 294 14.84 5.79 -4.16
C TYR A 294 13.37 5.41 -3.92
N LEU A 295 12.60 6.25 -3.23
CA LEU A 295 11.17 6.01 -3.01
C LEU A 295 10.39 5.96 -4.33
N PHE A 296 10.74 6.78 -5.32
CA PHE A 296 10.15 6.70 -6.66
C PHE A 296 10.49 5.36 -7.34
N ARG A 297 11.73 4.90 -7.26
CA ARG A 297 12.15 3.59 -7.83
C ARG A 297 11.41 2.45 -7.17
N LEU A 298 11.24 2.49 -5.87
CA LEU A 298 10.49 1.48 -5.13
C LEU A 298 9.01 1.45 -5.57
N THR A 299 8.40 2.61 -5.75
CA THR A 299 7.05 2.72 -6.34
C THR A 299 7.01 2.12 -7.75
N TYR A 300 7.97 2.49 -8.59
CA TYR A 300 8.05 2.01 -9.97
C TYR A 300 8.21 0.48 -10.03
N VAL A 301 9.15 -0.09 -9.29
CA VAL A 301 9.38 -1.54 -9.22
C VAL A 301 8.11 -2.26 -8.78
N SER A 302 7.46 -1.79 -7.71
CA SER A 302 6.24 -2.40 -7.19
C SER A 302 5.11 -2.39 -8.22
N PHE A 303 4.84 -1.27 -8.86
CA PHE A 303 3.77 -1.19 -9.86
C PHE A 303 4.14 -1.91 -11.16
N TYR A 304 5.40 -1.86 -11.58
CA TYR A 304 5.87 -2.59 -12.75
C TYR A 304 5.69 -4.10 -12.58
N ILE A 305 6.18 -4.64 -11.47
CA ILE A 305 6.04 -6.07 -11.18
C ILE A 305 4.56 -6.46 -11.00
N ALA A 306 3.77 -5.65 -10.27
CA ALA A 306 2.33 -5.88 -10.16
C ALA A 306 1.67 -5.98 -11.54
N SER A 307 2.05 -5.11 -12.47
CA SER A 307 1.46 -5.04 -13.81
C SER A 307 1.72 -6.26 -14.67
N LEU A 308 2.85 -6.97 -14.45
CA LEU A 308 3.13 -8.24 -15.12
C LEU A 308 2.04 -9.29 -14.83
N PHE A 309 1.41 -9.22 -13.65
CA PHE A 309 0.37 -10.15 -13.21
C PHE A 309 -1.06 -9.62 -13.45
N PHE A 310 -1.19 -8.44 -14.03
CA PHE A 310 -2.51 -7.83 -14.23
C PHE A 310 -3.41 -8.62 -15.17
N PHE A 311 -2.84 -9.16 -16.24
CA PHE A 311 -3.56 -9.95 -17.25
C PHE A 311 -3.54 -11.45 -16.94
N VAL A 312 -2.87 -11.89 -15.89
CA VAL A 312 -2.86 -13.30 -15.50
C VAL A 312 -4.23 -13.68 -14.96
N GLU A 313 -4.94 -14.55 -15.66
CA GLU A 313 -6.34 -14.90 -15.35
C GLU A 313 -6.48 -15.66 -14.03
N THR A 314 -5.49 -16.45 -13.69
CA THR A 314 -5.53 -17.37 -12.56
C THR A 314 -5.29 -16.71 -11.21
N SER A 315 -4.71 -15.49 -11.15
CA SER A 315 -4.39 -14.89 -9.87
C SER A 315 -4.51 -13.37 -9.79
N PRO A 316 -5.72 -12.82 -9.65
CA PRO A 316 -5.91 -11.39 -9.46
C PRO A 316 -5.28 -10.86 -8.17
N TRP A 317 -5.05 -11.73 -7.18
CA TRP A 317 -4.53 -11.36 -5.86
C TRP A 317 -3.03 -11.05 -5.86
N ILE A 318 -2.26 -11.63 -6.79
CA ILE A 318 -0.82 -11.36 -6.90
C ILE A 318 -0.60 -9.89 -7.28
N TYR A 319 -1.34 -9.41 -8.29
CA TYR A 319 -1.31 -8.01 -8.69
C TYR A 319 -1.58 -7.07 -7.49
N GLU A 320 -2.65 -7.34 -6.73
CA GLU A 320 -3.02 -6.53 -5.58
C GLU A 320 -1.92 -6.50 -4.51
N ARG A 321 -1.32 -7.64 -4.21
CA ARG A 321 -0.28 -7.75 -3.19
C ARG A 321 0.97 -6.96 -3.54
N PHE A 322 1.43 -7.02 -4.77
CA PHE A 322 2.62 -6.29 -5.22
C PHE A 322 2.36 -4.79 -5.32
N LYS A 323 1.18 -4.39 -5.76
CA LYS A 323 0.78 -2.99 -5.86
C LYS A 323 0.78 -2.26 -4.52
N TYR A 324 0.36 -2.94 -3.44
CA TYR A 324 0.28 -2.30 -2.12
C TYR A 324 1.61 -1.70 -1.66
N MET A 325 2.74 -2.33 -1.96
CA MET A 325 4.05 -1.78 -1.61
C MET A 325 4.30 -0.42 -2.29
N GLY A 326 3.80 -0.23 -3.51
CA GLY A 326 3.98 1.03 -4.24
C GLY A 326 3.19 2.21 -3.66
N PHE A 327 2.08 1.95 -2.97
CA PHE A 327 1.25 3.03 -2.40
C PHE A 327 1.92 3.74 -1.21
N PHE A 328 2.78 3.07 -0.46
CA PHE A 328 3.45 3.69 0.69
C PHE A 328 4.48 4.74 0.26
N PRO A 329 5.46 4.45 -0.61
CA PRO A 329 6.45 5.43 -1.02
C PRO A 329 5.86 6.54 -1.90
N ILE A 330 4.82 6.26 -2.70
CA ILE A 330 4.22 7.23 -3.62
C ILE A 330 3.65 8.45 -2.88
N MET A 331 3.07 8.26 -1.69
CA MET A 331 2.53 9.35 -0.87
C MET A 331 3.61 10.39 -0.53
N PHE A 332 4.80 9.92 -0.16
CA PHE A 332 5.91 10.79 0.20
C PHE A 332 6.52 11.47 -1.02
N VAL A 333 6.70 10.73 -2.11
CA VAL A 333 7.26 11.30 -3.35
C VAL A 333 6.34 12.36 -3.94
N LEU A 334 5.05 12.07 -4.02
CA LEU A 334 4.05 12.98 -4.56
C LEU A 334 3.94 14.25 -3.72
N SER A 335 3.90 14.11 -2.40
CA SER A 335 3.91 15.24 -1.47
C SER A 335 5.15 16.11 -1.65
N ALA A 336 6.32 15.51 -1.78
CA ALA A 336 7.57 16.22 -1.99
C ALA A 336 7.60 16.95 -3.34
N VAL A 337 7.11 16.32 -4.42
CA VAL A 337 7.01 16.94 -5.75
C VAL A 337 6.08 18.15 -5.69
N TRP A 338 4.88 18.00 -5.14
CA TRP A 338 3.94 19.12 -5.00
C TRP A 338 4.46 20.25 -4.10
N SER A 339 5.27 19.93 -3.10
CA SER A 339 5.87 20.93 -2.23
C SER A 339 6.99 21.75 -2.91
N LYS A 340 7.50 21.28 -4.06
CA LYS A 340 8.48 21.99 -4.88
C LYS A 340 7.89 22.68 -6.11
N GLU A 341 6.67 22.39 -6.46
CA GLU A 341 6.01 23.05 -7.59
C GLU A 341 5.59 24.48 -7.23
N THR A 342 5.98 25.44 -8.09
CA THR A 342 5.71 26.88 -7.88
C THR A 342 4.38 27.34 -8.46
N SER A 343 3.72 26.50 -9.27
CA SER A 343 2.42 26.80 -9.88
C SER A 343 1.46 25.62 -9.76
N GLN A 344 0.15 25.90 -9.76
CA GLN A 344 -0.87 24.86 -9.89
C GLN A 344 -0.72 24.16 -11.23
N SER A 345 0.04 23.07 -11.25
CA SER A 345 0.22 22.29 -12.46
C SER A 345 -1.13 21.65 -12.84
N LYS A 346 -1.51 21.75 -14.13
CA LYS A 346 -2.68 21.04 -14.66
C LYS A 346 -2.59 19.55 -14.34
N TRP A 347 -1.39 19.00 -14.31
CA TRP A 347 -1.08 17.63 -13.97
C TRP A 347 -1.50 17.23 -12.54
N ALA A 348 -1.24 18.09 -11.56
CA ALA A 348 -1.63 17.83 -10.18
C ALA A 348 -3.15 17.76 -10.03
N LYS A 349 -3.88 18.68 -10.68
CA LYS A 349 -5.34 18.66 -10.70
C LYS A 349 -5.88 17.40 -11.37
N THR A 350 -5.30 17.02 -12.50
CA THR A 350 -5.68 15.80 -13.24
C THR A 350 -5.44 14.54 -12.40
N ILE A 351 -4.30 14.43 -11.71
CA ILE A 351 -3.99 13.30 -10.83
C ILE A 351 -5.03 13.20 -9.69
N ILE A 352 -5.34 14.32 -9.04
CA ILE A 352 -6.32 14.35 -7.96
C ILE A 352 -7.69 13.90 -8.48
N LEU A 353 -8.12 14.40 -9.64
CA LEU A 353 -9.39 14.06 -10.25
C LEU A 353 -9.45 12.57 -10.62
N LEU A 354 -8.45 12.07 -11.33
CA LEU A 354 -8.39 10.68 -11.78
C LEU A 354 -8.36 9.70 -10.60
N GLN A 355 -7.54 10.00 -9.58
CA GLN A 355 -7.43 9.14 -8.41
C GLN A 355 -8.69 9.20 -7.55
N SER A 356 -9.32 10.37 -7.39
CA SER A 356 -10.61 10.50 -6.70
C SER A 356 -11.71 9.72 -7.41
N PHE A 357 -11.74 9.76 -8.74
CA PHE A 357 -12.67 8.98 -9.54
C PHE A 357 -12.42 7.47 -9.38
N ALA A 358 -11.17 7.02 -9.42
CA ALA A 358 -10.82 5.62 -9.20
C ALA A 358 -11.28 5.13 -7.82
N ILE A 359 -11.09 5.93 -6.78
CA ILE A 359 -11.56 5.60 -5.43
C ILE A 359 -13.09 5.53 -5.38
N PHE A 360 -13.76 6.51 -5.95
CA PHE A 360 -15.22 6.51 -6.04
C PHE A 360 -15.75 5.27 -6.76
N TRP A 361 -15.15 4.92 -7.91
CA TRP A 361 -15.50 3.73 -8.66
C TRP A 361 -15.30 2.45 -7.85
N MET A 362 -14.15 2.30 -7.21
CA MET A 362 -13.85 1.12 -6.40
C MET A 362 -14.81 0.97 -5.22
N LEU A 363 -15.14 2.06 -4.55
CA LEU A 363 -16.12 2.06 -3.46
C LEU A 363 -17.51 1.70 -4.00
N SER A 364 -17.95 2.30 -5.10
CA SER A 364 -19.26 2.03 -5.72
C SER A 364 -19.35 0.59 -6.22
N TYR A 365 -18.28 0.04 -6.81
CA TYR A 365 -18.25 -1.35 -7.27
C TYR A 365 -18.33 -2.35 -6.11
N LYS A 366 -17.69 -2.05 -4.98
CA LYS A 366 -17.85 -2.86 -3.77
C LYS A 366 -19.29 -2.80 -3.24
N PHE A 367 -19.96 -1.67 -3.35
CA PHE A 367 -21.39 -1.55 -3.02
C PHE A 367 -22.26 -2.47 -3.87
N TYR A 368 -22.01 -2.53 -5.17
CA TYR A 368 -22.84 -3.30 -6.11
C TYR A 368 -22.67 -4.82 -5.95
N LYS A 369 -21.53 -5.28 -5.49
CA LYS A 369 -21.23 -6.71 -5.30
C LYS A 369 -21.78 -7.31 -4.00
N TRP A 370 -22.29 -6.49 -3.09
CA TRP A 370 -22.85 -6.90 -1.80
C TRP A 370 -24.34 -6.62 -1.71
#